data_545f20f72f771254b49ab0eea7724acc
#
_entry.id   545f20f72f771254b49ab0eea7724acc
#
_cell.length_a   1.000
_cell.length_b   1.000
_cell.length_c   1.000
_cell.angle_alpha   90.00
_cell.angle_beta   90.00
_cell.angle_gamma   90.00
#
_symmetry.space_group_name_H-M   'P 1'
#
loop_
_entity.id
_entity.type
_entity.pdbx_description
1 polymer ?
#
loop_
_entity_poly.entity_id
_entity_poly.type
_entity_poly.pdbx_seq_one_letter_code
_entity_poly.pdbx_strand_id
1 'polypeptide(L)'
;MRYVFSSFFFLIFNVLSAQTAASFPESWQGDWVGTLDVFNGKGKVQSVEMTVEIHKIDTSKEGRYTFGLIYGSKEQDWRPYELVPVAPEKGMWKVDEKNSIAMESYLYGPKLLCWFVVQGSRILCTYEKTDDATMVFEVISGSETAASTTGNTKQGEEDIPEVKTYPCSVFQRAVLKRR
;
A
#
# COMPACT_ATOMS: atom_id res chain seq x y z
N MET A 1 -1.35 -62.79 45.77
CA MET A 1 -2.03 -62.25 44.50
C MET A 1 -1.81 -60.78 44.47
N ARG A 2 -0.90 -60.30 43.62
CA ARG A 2 -0.57 -58.86 43.48
C ARG A 2 -1.20 -58.41 42.16
N TYR A 3 -2.17 -57.51 42.26
CA TYR A 3 -2.76 -56.81 41.06
C TYR A 3 -1.91 -55.60 40.66
N VAL A 4 -1.33 -55.69 39.46
CA VAL A 4 -0.64 -54.55 38.83
C VAL A 4 -1.70 -53.76 38.02
N PHE A 5 -2.00 -52.55 38.48
CA PHE A 5 -2.84 -51.59 37.75
C PHE A 5 -1.95 -50.88 36.74
N SER A 6 -2.10 -51.23 35.46
CA SER A 6 -1.46 -50.49 34.35
C SER A 6 -2.31 -49.27 33.99
N SER A 7 -1.82 -48.08 34.36
CA SER A 7 -2.46 -46.82 34.00
C SER A 7 -2.04 -46.43 32.59
N PHE A 8 -2.98 -46.52 31.62
CA PHE A 8 -2.77 -46.11 30.23
C PHE A 8 -3.01 -44.61 30.12
N PHE A 9 -1.94 -43.84 30.04
CA PHE A 9 -2.00 -42.38 29.88
C PHE A 9 -2.25 -42.04 28.39
N PHE A 10 -3.47 -41.63 28.04
CA PHE A 10 -3.85 -41.22 26.70
C PHE A 10 -3.37 -39.77 26.50
N LEU A 11 -2.25 -39.58 25.78
CA LEU A 11 -1.80 -38.28 25.31
C LEU A 11 -2.70 -37.79 24.16
N ILE A 12 -3.62 -36.87 24.46
CA ILE A 12 -4.41 -36.16 23.44
C ILE A 12 -3.50 -35.10 22.79
N PHE A 13 -3.00 -35.40 21.60
CA PHE A 13 -2.36 -34.42 20.75
C PHE A 13 -3.43 -33.45 20.19
N ASN A 14 -3.57 -32.26 20.78
CA ASN A 14 -4.29 -31.18 20.16
C ASN A 14 -3.45 -30.67 18.98
N VAL A 15 -3.83 -31.07 17.74
CA VAL A 15 -3.32 -30.45 16.52
C VAL A 15 -3.96 -29.08 16.42
N LEU A 16 -3.27 -28.05 16.95
CA LEU A 16 -3.62 -26.67 16.59
C LEU A 16 -3.36 -26.53 15.09
N SER A 17 -4.44 -26.52 14.29
CA SER A 17 -4.38 -26.04 12.92
C SER A 17 -4.02 -24.55 12.99
N ALA A 18 -2.76 -24.23 12.77
CA ALA A 18 -2.36 -22.84 12.54
C ALA A 18 -3.07 -22.40 11.25
N GLN A 19 -4.18 -21.66 11.37
CA GLN A 19 -4.78 -20.94 10.27
C GLN A 19 -3.71 -19.96 9.79
N THR A 20 -3.11 -20.22 8.62
CA THR A 20 -2.23 -19.24 7.96
C THR A 20 -3.05 -17.98 7.75
N ALA A 21 -2.66 -16.90 8.42
CA ALA A 21 -3.28 -15.61 8.22
C ALA A 21 -3.27 -15.28 6.72
N ALA A 22 -4.40 -14.87 6.18
CA ALA A 22 -4.52 -14.55 4.76
C ALA A 22 -3.48 -13.47 4.41
N SER A 23 -2.71 -13.73 3.35
CA SER A 23 -1.67 -12.82 2.87
C SER A 23 -2.28 -11.69 2.02
N PHE A 24 -1.49 -10.67 1.69
CA PHE A 24 -1.86 -9.66 0.69
C PHE A 24 -2.05 -10.31 -0.69
N PRO A 25 -3.06 -9.94 -1.48
CA PRO A 25 -4.11 -8.95 -1.22
C PRO A 25 -5.35 -9.52 -0.50
N GLU A 26 -5.41 -10.84 -0.26
CA GLU A 26 -6.58 -11.50 0.34
C GLU A 26 -7.00 -10.87 1.68
N SER A 27 -6.03 -10.56 2.53
CA SER A 27 -6.30 -9.93 3.84
C SER A 27 -6.73 -8.46 3.74
N TRP A 28 -6.59 -7.86 2.57
CA TRP A 28 -6.94 -6.45 2.32
C TRP A 28 -8.30 -6.28 1.64
N GLN A 29 -8.98 -7.35 1.26
CA GLN A 29 -10.28 -7.27 0.60
C GLN A 29 -11.30 -6.51 1.45
N GLY A 30 -12.13 -5.70 0.79
CA GLY A 30 -13.19 -4.89 1.38
C GLY A 30 -13.22 -3.47 0.82
N ASP A 31 -14.17 -2.70 1.31
CA ASP A 31 -14.29 -1.28 1.06
C ASP A 31 -13.71 -0.53 2.26
N TRP A 32 -12.70 0.29 2.01
CA TRP A 32 -12.01 1.08 3.00
C TRP A 32 -12.41 2.54 2.85
N VAL A 33 -13.11 3.10 3.82
CA VAL A 33 -13.77 4.41 3.72
C VAL A 33 -13.28 5.37 4.80
N GLY A 34 -13.05 6.62 4.42
CA GLY A 34 -12.67 7.70 5.33
C GLY A 34 -12.62 9.05 4.65
N THR A 35 -11.96 9.99 5.31
CA THR A 35 -11.76 11.34 4.78
C THR A 35 -10.31 11.52 4.38
N LEU A 36 -10.08 11.94 3.14
CA LEU A 36 -8.79 12.36 2.62
C LEU A 36 -8.60 13.85 2.89
N ASP A 37 -7.60 14.18 3.68
CA ASP A 37 -7.14 15.54 3.91
C ASP A 37 -5.97 15.86 2.99
N VAL A 38 -6.04 17.01 2.31
CA VAL A 38 -5.00 17.52 1.40
C VAL A 38 -4.33 18.73 2.03
N PHE A 39 -3.00 18.71 2.07
CA PHE A 39 -2.17 19.76 2.65
C PHE A 39 -1.19 20.31 1.62
N ASN A 40 -0.88 21.58 1.75
CA ASN A 40 0.25 22.23 1.08
C ASN A 40 1.02 23.11 2.09
N GLY A 41 1.96 23.93 1.62
CA GLY A 41 2.74 24.82 2.48
C GLY A 41 1.93 25.85 3.29
N LYS A 42 0.63 26.01 3.02
CA LYS A 42 -0.29 26.89 3.78
C LYS A 42 -1.15 26.12 4.81
N GLY A 43 -1.01 24.80 4.88
CA GLY A 43 -1.79 23.93 5.77
C GLY A 43 -2.82 23.08 5.02
N LYS A 44 -3.89 22.68 5.71
CA LYS A 44 -4.97 21.89 5.09
C LYS A 44 -5.81 22.75 4.16
N VAL A 45 -5.91 22.33 2.89
CA VAL A 45 -6.59 23.07 1.82
C VAL A 45 -7.86 22.41 1.32
N GLN A 46 -8.02 21.09 1.58
CA GLN A 46 -9.19 20.34 1.14
C GLN A 46 -9.41 19.12 2.04
N SER A 47 -10.67 18.70 2.16
CA SER A 47 -11.07 17.38 2.68
C SER A 47 -12.12 16.81 1.74
N VAL A 48 -12.02 15.52 1.42
CA VAL A 48 -12.98 14.81 0.56
C VAL A 48 -13.17 13.39 1.08
N GLU A 49 -14.38 12.86 0.98
CA GLU A 49 -14.61 11.44 1.26
C GLU A 49 -13.81 10.58 0.29
N MET A 50 -13.19 9.51 0.80
CA MET A 50 -12.41 8.59 -0.01
C MET A 50 -12.80 7.15 0.29
N THR A 51 -12.91 6.35 -0.78
CA THR A 51 -13.03 4.90 -0.68
C THR A 51 -11.94 4.22 -1.49
N VAL A 52 -11.37 3.15 -0.92
CA VAL A 52 -10.51 2.19 -1.65
C VAL A 52 -11.25 0.85 -1.70
N GLU A 53 -11.54 0.37 -2.91
CA GLU A 53 -12.23 -0.90 -3.16
C GLU A 53 -11.21 -1.99 -3.54
N ILE A 54 -11.07 -3.03 -2.73
CA ILE A 54 -10.18 -4.17 -3.01
C ILE A 54 -11.01 -5.45 -2.96
N HIS A 55 -11.27 -6.05 -4.13
CA HIS A 55 -12.04 -7.28 -4.24
C HIS A 55 -11.42 -8.20 -5.27
N LYS A 56 -11.45 -9.50 -5.01
CA LYS A 56 -11.00 -10.50 -5.96
C LYS A 56 -11.84 -10.46 -7.23
N ILE A 57 -11.19 -10.57 -8.37
CA ILE A 57 -11.85 -10.70 -9.68
C ILE A 57 -11.91 -12.19 -10.03
N ASP A 58 -13.03 -12.84 -9.72
CA ASP A 58 -13.19 -14.30 -9.85
C ASP A 58 -13.03 -14.81 -11.30
N THR A 59 -13.29 -13.96 -12.29
CA THR A 59 -13.10 -14.27 -13.70
C THR A 59 -11.66 -14.14 -14.18
N SER A 60 -10.78 -13.56 -13.35
CA SER A 60 -9.37 -13.37 -13.67
C SER A 60 -8.60 -14.67 -13.48
N LYS A 61 -8.04 -15.21 -14.56
CA LYS A 61 -7.11 -16.35 -14.52
C LYS A 61 -5.76 -15.99 -13.89
N GLU A 62 -5.46 -14.70 -13.76
CA GLU A 62 -4.18 -14.18 -13.29
C GLU A 62 -4.19 -13.79 -11.80
N GLY A 63 -5.30 -14.01 -11.09
CA GLY A 63 -5.41 -13.62 -9.67
C GLY A 63 -5.40 -12.12 -9.45
N ARG A 64 -6.10 -11.37 -10.32
CA ARG A 64 -6.27 -9.91 -10.21
C ARG A 64 -7.31 -9.54 -9.17
N TYR A 65 -7.16 -8.32 -8.65
CA TYR A 65 -8.13 -7.70 -7.74
C TYR A 65 -8.56 -6.34 -8.29
N THR A 66 -9.77 -5.90 -7.98
CA THR A 66 -10.09 -4.48 -8.11
C THR A 66 -9.17 -3.68 -7.21
N PHE A 67 -8.84 -2.47 -7.60
CA PHE A 67 -8.09 -1.50 -6.80
C PHE A 67 -8.70 -0.12 -7.05
N GLY A 68 -10.02 -0.04 -6.80
CA GLY A 68 -10.81 1.14 -7.10
C GLY A 68 -10.54 2.27 -6.12
N LEU A 69 -10.35 3.48 -6.65
CA LEU A 69 -10.29 4.71 -5.85
C LEU A 69 -11.52 5.55 -6.16
N ILE A 70 -12.23 6.00 -5.14
CA ILE A 70 -13.39 6.88 -5.27
C ILE A 70 -13.12 8.13 -4.41
N TYR A 71 -13.26 9.31 -5.01
CA TYR A 71 -13.17 10.59 -4.33
C TYR A 71 -14.54 11.29 -4.40
N GLY A 72 -15.19 11.44 -3.24
CA GLY A 72 -16.57 11.85 -3.13
C GLY A 72 -17.54 10.71 -3.48
N SER A 73 -17.96 10.61 -4.71
CA SER A 73 -18.81 9.52 -5.20
C SER A 73 -18.29 8.95 -6.54
N LYS A 74 -18.83 7.78 -6.96
CA LYS A 74 -18.45 7.19 -8.27
C LYS A 74 -18.80 8.08 -9.45
N GLU A 75 -19.81 8.91 -9.32
CA GLU A 75 -20.22 9.86 -10.35
C GLU A 75 -19.29 11.08 -10.41
N GLN A 76 -18.61 11.40 -9.32
CA GLN A 76 -17.69 12.54 -9.25
C GLN A 76 -16.28 12.18 -9.73
N ASP A 77 -15.65 11.22 -9.08
CA ASP A 77 -14.29 10.77 -9.46
C ASP A 77 -14.11 9.29 -9.04
N TRP A 78 -14.34 8.39 -9.97
CA TRP A 78 -14.13 6.96 -9.81
C TRP A 78 -13.00 6.48 -10.72
N ARG A 79 -11.98 5.88 -10.12
CA ARG A 79 -10.83 5.28 -10.81
C ARG A 79 -10.87 3.77 -10.62
N PRO A 80 -11.44 3.02 -11.58
CA PRO A 80 -11.61 1.57 -11.49
C PRO A 80 -10.32 0.81 -11.85
N TYR A 81 -9.25 1.06 -11.10
CA TYR A 81 -7.97 0.39 -11.29
C TYR A 81 -8.03 -1.09 -10.92
N GLU A 82 -7.03 -1.83 -11.35
CA GLU A 82 -6.82 -3.23 -10.98
C GLU A 82 -5.44 -3.43 -10.38
N LEU A 83 -5.36 -4.29 -9.37
CA LEU A 83 -4.11 -4.78 -8.81
C LEU A 83 -3.75 -6.09 -9.52
N VAL A 84 -2.60 -6.09 -10.19
CA VAL A 84 -2.13 -7.18 -11.05
C VAL A 84 -0.89 -7.81 -10.42
N PRO A 85 -0.84 -9.14 -10.20
CA PRO A 85 0.36 -9.80 -9.71
C PRO A 85 1.47 -9.79 -10.77
N VAL A 86 2.71 -9.54 -10.35
CA VAL A 86 3.92 -9.60 -11.19
C VAL A 86 4.86 -10.67 -10.67
N ALA A 87 5.29 -10.54 -9.43
CA ALA A 87 6.08 -11.52 -8.69
C ALA A 87 5.68 -11.40 -7.20
N PRO A 88 4.50 -11.93 -6.83
CA PRO A 88 3.94 -11.77 -5.47
C PRO A 88 4.86 -12.28 -4.36
N GLU A 89 5.63 -13.33 -4.65
CA GLU A 89 6.63 -13.91 -3.74
C GLU A 89 7.79 -12.94 -3.43
N LYS A 90 7.97 -11.91 -4.27
CA LYS A 90 8.94 -10.81 -4.09
C LYS A 90 8.26 -9.49 -3.69
N GLY A 91 6.96 -9.53 -3.43
CA GLY A 91 6.18 -8.33 -3.13
C GLY A 91 5.94 -7.42 -4.34
N MET A 92 6.08 -7.91 -5.58
CA MET A 92 5.94 -7.09 -6.78
C MET A 92 4.55 -7.21 -7.38
N TRP A 93 3.92 -6.07 -7.58
CA TRP A 93 2.57 -5.90 -8.12
C TRP A 93 2.54 -4.77 -9.14
N LYS A 94 1.43 -4.61 -9.85
CA LYS A 94 1.14 -3.42 -10.67
C LYS A 94 -0.25 -2.90 -10.34
N VAL A 95 -0.37 -1.58 -10.29
CA VAL A 95 -1.67 -0.89 -10.36
C VAL A 95 -1.91 -0.52 -11.82
N ASP A 96 -2.88 -1.15 -12.45
CA ASP A 96 -3.27 -0.98 -13.84
C ASP A 96 -4.49 -0.05 -13.93
N GLU A 97 -4.32 1.12 -14.55
CA GLU A 97 -5.40 2.10 -14.77
C GLU A 97 -6.34 1.71 -15.91
N LYS A 98 -6.04 0.63 -16.65
CA LYS A 98 -6.83 0.11 -17.79
C LYS A 98 -6.93 1.08 -18.97
N ASN A 99 -5.98 2.02 -19.04
CA ASN A 99 -5.88 3.04 -20.11
C ASN A 99 -4.48 3.09 -20.72
N SER A 100 -3.71 2.00 -20.66
CA SER A 100 -2.28 1.86 -20.99
C SER A 100 -1.29 2.33 -19.92
N ILE A 101 -1.76 2.90 -18.80
CA ILE A 101 -0.91 3.25 -17.67
C ILE A 101 -0.94 2.08 -16.68
N ALA A 102 0.24 1.54 -16.36
CA ALA A 102 0.42 0.53 -15.33
C ALA A 102 1.65 0.88 -14.50
N MET A 103 1.44 1.06 -13.19
CA MET A 103 2.48 1.50 -12.26
C MET A 103 2.99 0.33 -11.44
N GLU A 104 4.30 0.11 -11.42
CA GLU A 104 4.91 -0.88 -10.53
C GLU A 104 4.70 -0.48 -9.08
N SER A 105 4.37 -1.48 -8.26
CA SER A 105 4.08 -1.31 -6.84
C SER A 105 4.75 -2.40 -6.05
N TYR A 106 5.21 -2.05 -4.85
CA TYR A 106 6.05 -2.91 -4.02
C TYR A 106 5.45 -3.04 -2.63
N LEU A 107 5.22 -4.26 -2.20
CA LEU A 107 4.73 -4.59 -0.87
C LEU A 107 5.91 -4.83 0.08
N TYR A 108 6.00 -4.05 1.14
CA TYR A 108 6.94 -4.23 2.24
C TYR A 108 6.18 -4.36 3.57
N GLY A 109 6.13 -5.57 4.10
CA GLY A 109 5.32 -5.84 5.28
C GLY A 109 3.84 -5.48 5.05
N PRO A 110 3.24 -4.61 5.87
CA PRO A 110 1.85 -4.21 5.71
C PRO A 110 1.66 -3.00 4.77
N LYS A 111 2.69 -2.57 4.02
CA LYS A 111 2.64 -1.34 3.23
C LYS A 111 2.92 -1.60 1.74
N LEU A 112 1.97 -1.22 0.89
CA LEU A 112 2.12 -1.17 -0.56
C LEU A 112 2.56 0.24 -0.96
N LEU A 113 3.64 0.32 -1.75
CA LEU A 113 4.22 1.57 -2.24
C LEU A 113 4.17 1.62 -3.76
N CYS A 114 3.80 2.76 -4.30
CA CYS A 114 3.85 3.07 -5.72
C CYS A 114 4.58 4.42 -5.89
N TRP A 115 5.74 4.40 -6.58
CA TRP A 115 6.55 5.59 -6.79
C TRP A 115 6.78 5.81 -8.28
N PHE A 116 6.27 6.93 -8.78
CA PHE A 116 6.26 7.21 -10.21
C PHE A 116 6.37 8.70 -10.49
N VAL A 117 6.59 9.01 -11.77
CA VAL A 117 6.58 10.38 -12.30
C VAL A 117 5.49 10.48 -13.36
N VAL A 118 4.68 11.51 -13.28
CA VAL A 118 3.66 11.84 -14.27
C VAL A 118 3.60 13.35 -14.48
N GLN A 119 3.64 13.81 -15.73
CA GLN A 119 3.51 15.23 -16.09
C GLN A 119 4.42 16.16 -15.27
N GLY A 120 5.69 15.76 -15.06
CA GLY A 120 6.67 16.55 -14.32
C GLY A 120 6.51 16.53 -12.80
N SER A 121 5.58 15.75 -12.29
CA SER A 121 5.36 15.54 -10.85
C SER A 121 5.88 14.17 -10.42
N ARG A 122 6.71 14.14 -9.39
CA ARG A 122 7.12 12.92 -8.69
C ARG A 122 6.12 12.63 -7.59
N ILE A 123 5.60 11.41 -7.56
CA ILE A 123 4.53 10.99 -6.66
C ILE A 123 4.93 9.69 -5.97
N LEU A 124 4.88 9.70 -4.65
CA LEU A 124 4.90 8.50 -3.81
C LEU A 124 3.51 8.31 -3.22
N CYS A 125 2.86 7.21 -3.60
CA CYS A 125 1.57 6.80 -3.07
C CYS A 125 1.76 5.57 -2.19
N THR A 126 1.18 5.56 -0.99
CA THR A 126 1.30 4.43 -0.07
C THR A 126 -0.04 4.03 0.51
N TYR A 127 -0.21 2.73 0.71
CA TYR A 127 -1.35 2.12 1.39
C TYR A 127 -0.78 1.22 2.48
N GLU A 128 -1.18 1.43 3.72
CA GLU A 128 -0.69 0.64 4.87
C GLU A 128 -1.87 0.08 5.66
N LYS A 129 -2.00 -1.24 5.69
CA LYS A 129 -2.96 -1.91 6.57
C LYS A 129 -2.36 -1.99 7.97
N THR A 130 -2.79 -1.10 8.88
CA THR A 130 -2.27 -1.03 10.25
C THR A 130 -2.87 -2.10 11.17
N ASP A 131 -4.10 -2.51 10.88
CA ASP A 131 -4.83 -3.60 11.54
C ASP A 131 -5.93 -4.14 10.61
N ASP A 132 -6.74 -5.09 11.07
CA ASP A 132 -7.78 -5.71 10.24
C ASP A 132 -8.93 -4.77 9.86
N ALA A 133 -9.07 -3.64 10.50
CA ALA A 133 -10.14 -2.68 10.29
C ALA A 133 -9.64 -1.30 9.82
N THR A 134 -8.32 -1.09 9.75
CA THR A 134 -7.75 0.24 9.50
C THR A 134 -6.68 0.19 8.40
N MET A 135 -6.80 1.10 7.44
CA MET A 135 -5.81 1.38 6.41
C MET A 135 -5.43 2.85 6.44
N VAL A 136 -4.15 3.15 6.31
CA VAL A 136 -3.65 4.51 6.12
C VAL A 136 -3.24 4.66 4.65
N PHE A 137 -3.82 5.66 4.00
CA PHE A 137 -3.46 6.08 2.65
C PHE A 137 -2.70 7.40 2.72
N GLU A 138 -1.57 7.49 2.00
CA GLU A 138 -0.79 8.72 1.93
C GLU A 138 -0.26 8.95 0.51
N VAL A 139 -0.23 10.23 0.12
CA VAL A 139 0.44 10.69 -1.10
C VAL A 139 1.39 11.83 -0.76
N ILE A 140 2.62 11.72 -1.22
CA ILE A 140 3.61 12.80 -1.20
C ILE A 140 3.92 13.14 -2.63
N SER A 141 3.77 14.41 -3.02
CA SER A 141 4.08 14.82 -4.38
C SER A 141 4.75 16.19 -4.46
N GLY A 142 5.51 16.38 -5.54
CA GLY A 142 6.19 17.62 -5.87
C GLY A 142 6.84 17.53 -7.25
N SER A 143 7.50 18.60 -7.69
CA SER A 143 8.18 18.60 -8.99
C SER A 143 9.27 17.53 -9.06
N GLU A 144 9.44 16.91 -10.23
CA GLU A 144 10.58 16.05 -10.53
C GLU A 144 11.88 16.82 -10.72
N THR A 145 11.79 18.14 -10.94
CA THR A 145 12.97 19.01 -11.02
C THR A 145 13.51 19.27 -9.62
N ALA A 146 14.80 19.09 -9.43
CA ALA A 146 15.45 19.35 -8.16
C ALA A 146 15.27 20.84 -7.74
N ALA A 147 14.92 21.04 -6.46
CA ALA A 147 14.85 22.37 -5.86
C ALA A 147 16.24 22.94 -5.59
N SER A 148 17.19 22.07 -5.22
CA SER A 148 18.59 22.46 -5.03
C SER A 148 19.52 21.27 -5.27
N THR A 149 20.76 21.59 -5.57
CA THR A 149 21.87 20.65 -5.69
C THR A 149 23.03 21.15 -4.83
N THR A 150 23.61 20.28 -4.02
CA THR A 150 24.74 20.56 -3.13
C THR A 150 25.78 19.44 -3.23
N GLY A 151 26.91 19.60 -2.59
CA GLY A 151 28.02 18.64 -2.68
C GLY A 151 28.78 18.80 -4.00
N ASN A 152 29.24 17.66 -4.56
CA ASN A 152 30.08 17.59 -5.75
C ASN A 152 31.37 18.44 -5.60
N THR A 153 32.03 18.37 -4.45
CA THR A 153 33.20 19.14 -4.04
C THR A 153 34.19 18.21 -3.35
N LYS A 154 35.33 18.78 -2.91
CA LYS A 154 36.28 18.10 -2.05
C LYS A 154 36.37 18.78 -0.68
N GLN A 155 36.54 17.96 0.37
CA GLN A 155 36.91 18.40 1.69
C GLN A 155 38.22 17.72 2.10
N GLY A 156 39.34 18.42 1.91
CA GLY A 156 40.65 17.79 1.97
C GLY A 156 40.86 16.80 0.82
N GLU A 157 41.13 15.54 1.15
CA GLU A 157 41.28 14.44 0.19
C GLU A 157 39.97 13.68 -0.04
N GLU A 158 38.91 13.96 0.71
CA GLU A 158 37.64 13.28 0.62
C GLU A 158 36.76 13.90 -0.48
N ASP A 159 36.21 13.04 -1.36
CA ASP A 159 35.23 13.43 -2.37
C ASP A 159 33.85 13.49 -1.73
N ILE A 160 33.21 14.66 -1.77
CA ILE A 160 31.82 14.87 -1.27
C ILE A 160 30.86 14.65 -2.42
N PRO A 161 29.95 13.66 -2.33
CA PRO A 161 29.02 13.34 -3.41
C PRO A 161 28.01 14.45 -3.69
N GLU A 162 27.47 14.47 -4.89
CA GLU A 162 26.36 15.34 -5.24
C GLU A 162 25.08 14.87 -4.52
N VAL A 163 24.35 15.83 -3.95
CA VAL A 163 23.02 15.62 -3.34
C VAL A 163 22.02 16.54 -4.01
N LYS A 164 20.95 15.96 -4.55
CA LYS A 164 19.80 16.68 -5.08
C LYS A 164 18.62 16.59 -4.12
N THR A 165 18.02 17.73 -3.79
CA THR A 165 16.77 17.78 -3.04
C THR A 165 15.62 18.14 -3.93
N TYR A 166 14.45 17.56 -3.66
CA TYR A 166 13.25 17.74 -4.48
C TYR A 166 12.16 18.41 -3.64
N PRO A 167 11.35 19.30 -4.25
CA PRO A 167 10.28 19.94 -3.51
C PRO A 167 9.21 18.90 -3.12
N CYS A 168 8.64 19.09 -1.94
CA CYS A 168 7.42 18.41 -1.51
C CYS A 168 6.33 19.49 -1.44
N SER A 169 5.42 19.51 -2.43
CA SER A 169 4.44 20.58 -2.59
C SER A 169 3.08 20.23 -2.04
N VAL A 170 2.74 18.93 -2.04
CA VAL A 170 1.46 18.40 -1.59
C VAL A 170 1.69 17.16 -0.76
N PHE A 171 0.98 17.11 0.37
CA PHE A 171 0.82 15.92 1.20
C PHE A 171 -0.67 15.62 1.32
N GLN A 172 -1.04 14.34 1.14
CA GLN A 172 -2.40 13.88 1.33
C GLN A 172 -2.40 12.71 2.30
N ARG A 173 -3.42 12.63 3.17
CA ARG A 173 -3.56 11.54 4.12
C ARG A 173 -5.02 11.21 4.38
N ALA A 174 -5.33 9.93 4.41
CA ALA A 174 -6.60 9.41 4.91
C ALA A 174 -6.35 8.27 5.90
N VAL A 175 -7.18 8.19 6.94
CA VAL A 175 -7.33 7.00 7.78
C VAL A 175 -8.66 6.38 7.41
N LEU A 176 -8.59 5.23 6.77
CA LEU A 176 -9.74 4.52 6.22
C LEU A 176 -10.14 3.39 7.14
N LYS A 177 -11.44 3.16 7.28
CA LYS A 177 -12.01 2.03 8.04
C LYS A 177 -12.66 1.05 7.08
N ARG A 178 -12.48 -0.25 7.35
CA ARG A 178 -13.15 -1.31 6.58
C ARG A 178 -14.65 -1.29 6.90
N ARG A 179 -15.47 -1.35 5.86
CA ARG A 179 -16.92 -1.59 5.95
C ARG A 179 -17.26 -3.06 5.81
#